data_1cdea2635ad1724d105f65aa5847fd8e
#
_entry.id   1cdea2635ad1724d105f65aa5847fd8e
#
_cell.length_a   1.000
_cell.length_b   1.000
_cell.length_c   1.000
_cell.angle_alpha   90.00
_cell.angle_beta   90.00
_cell.angle_gamma   90.00
#
_symmetry.space_group_name_H-M   'P 1'
#
loop_
_entity.id
_entity.type
_entity.pdbx_description
1 polymer ?
#
loop_
_entity_poly.entity_id
_entity_poly.type
_entity_poly.pdbx_seq_one_letter_code
_entity_poly.pdbx_strand_id
1 'polypeptide(L)'
;MIRVRKISHATFETPDLERQVAYYTEVLGLALVERQNGTAYLASTLDHHSVVLKQGAAAACRRLAFQIAPTDGLADFEKQLVEQGIKTERRSAPSPSIREFVSFEDPNGTGIDVFAEHETSRQDFQPTGIVPQKLGHVAFTTTVLPKVVEFYTKALGFRVSDWMGDFFVFMRCGPDHHTVNFVQAKTPRCITSPSS
;
A
#
# COMPACT_ATOMS: atom_id res chain seq x y z
N MET A 1 12.59 4.38 -17.62
CA MET A 1 11.52 3.68 -16.88
C MET A 1 11.23 4.45 -15.60
N ILE A 2 10.02 4.97 -15.46
CA ILE A 2 9.51 5.57 -14.23
C ILE A 2 9.28 4.44 -13.23
N ARG A 3 9.61 4.66 -11.96
CA ARG A 3 9.51 3.65 -10.90
C ARG A 3 8.89 4.23 -9.64
N VAL A 4 8.21 3.39 -8.89
CA VAL A 4 7.73 3.77 -7.56
C VAL A 4 8.91 3.95 -6.59
N ARG A 5 8.74 4.85 -5.63
CA ARG A 5 9.80 5.28 -4.69
C ARG A 5 9.47 4.97 -3.24
N LYS A 6 8.17 4.89 -2.94
CA LYS A 6 7.70 4.78 -1.57
C LYS A 6 6.35 4.09 -1.54
N ILE A 7 6.11 3.23 -0.54
CA ILE A 7 4.76 2.86 -0.13
C ILE A 7 4.18 4.03 0.67
N SER A 8 2.98 4.45 0.29
CA SER A 8 2.27 5.52 1.00
C SER A 8 1.32 4.92 2.04
N HIS A 9 0.35 4.15 1.58
CA HIS A 9 -0.63 3.55 2.47
C HIS A 9 -1.07 2.17 1.98
N ALA A 10 -1.67 1.41 2.91
CA ALA A 10 -2.36 0.17 2.63
C ALA A 10 -3.84 0.30 3.03
N THR A 11 -4.74 -0.26 2.22
CA THR A 11 -6.17 -0.31 2.49
C THR A 11 -6.56 -1.71 2.95
N PHE A 12 -7.06 -1.79 4.17
CA PHE A 12 -7.56 -3.00 4.79
C PHE A 12 -9.07 -2.95 4.91
N GLU A 13 -9.74 -4.06 4.60
CA GLU A 13 -11.12 -4.29 4.99
C GLU A 13 -11.17 -4.99 6.35
N THR A 14 -12.21 -4.69 7.12
CA THR A 14 -12.46 -5.29 8.43
C THR A 14 -13.97 -5.41 8.68
N PRO A 15 -14.44 -6.50 9.32
CA PRO A 15 -15.84 -6.62 9.73
C PRO A 15 -16.21 -5.73 10.94
N ASP A 16 -15.21 -5.23 11.67
CA ASP A 16 -15.40 -4.35 12.83
C ASP A 16 -14.48 -3.11 12.70
N LEU A 17 -14.99 -2.11 12.02
CA LEU A 17 -14.25 -0.87 11.76
C LEU A 17 -13.92 -0.11 13.05
N GLU A 18 -14.85 -0.03 13.99
CA GLU A 18 -14.67 0.75 15.21
C GLU A 18 -13.58 0.13 16.11
N ARG A 19 -13.62 -1.17 16.30
CA ARG A 19 -12.59 -1.90 17.05
C ARG A 19 -11.20 -1.72 16.42
N GLN A 20 -11.10 -1.80 15.10
CA GLN A 20 -9.84 -1.62 14.42
C GLN A 20 -9.33 -0.17 14.52
N VAL A 21 -10.20 0.82 14.38
CA VAL A 21 -9.81 2.22 14.58
C VAL A 21 -9.30 2.43 16.01
N ALA A 22 -10.00 1.93 17.03
CA ALA A 22 -9.54 2.02 18.42
C ALA A 22 -8.18 1.36 18.61
N TYR A 23 -7.95 0.17 18.05
CA TYR A 23 -6.65 -0.50 18.14
C TYR A 23 -5.52 0.32 17.49
N TYR A 24 -5.74 0.82 16.28
CA TYR A 24 -4.72 1.60 15.58
C TYR A 24 -4.44 2.96 16.25
N THR A 25 -5.43 3.58 16.88
CA THR A 25 -5.25 4.88 17.56
C THR A 25 -4.73 4.73 18.98
N GLU A 26 -5.32 3.86 19.79
CA GLU A 26 -5.03 3.75 21.22
C GLU A 26 -3.79 2.89 21.52
N VAL A 27 -3.55 1.83 20.72
CA VAL A 27 -2.44 0.90 20.94
C VAL A 27 -1.25 1.25 20.06
N LEU A 28 -1.46 1.42 18.74
CA LEU A 28 -0.37 1.72 17.81
C LEU A 28 -0.04 3.22 17.74
N GLY A 29 -0.95 4.09 18.16
CA GLY A 29 -0.70 5.53 18.22
C GLY A 29 -0.77 6.23 16.87
N LEU A 30 -1.54 5.73 15.92
CA LEU A 30 -1.84 6.46 14.69
C LEU A 30 -2.92 7.52 14.96
N ALA A 31 -2.85 8.64 14.24
CA ALA A 31 -3.90 9.66 14.32
C ALA A 31 -5.04 9.34 13.35
N LEU A 32 -6.28 9.37 13.83
CA LEU A 32 -7.45 9.36 12.94
C LEU A 32 -7.59 10.73 12.29
N VAL A 33 -7.33 10.81 10.98
CA VAL A 33 -7.29 12.07 10.22
C VAL A 33 -8.67 12.40 9.66
N GLU A 34 -9.34 11.39 9.10
CA GLU A 34 -10.62 11.58 8.43
C GLU A 34 -11.47 10.32 8.49
N ARG A 35 -12.79 10.50 8.47
CA ARG A 35 -13.78 9.44 8.27
C ARG A 35 -14.73 9.83 7.16
N GLN A 36 -14.94 8.92 6.22
CA GLN A 36 -15.85 9.13 5.11
C GLN A 36 -16.45 7.80 4.64
N ASN A 37 -17.77 7.71 4.55
CA ASN A 37 -18.49 6.58 3.94
C ASN A 37 -18.03 5.19 4.39
N GLY A 38 -17.92 4.95 5.70
CA GLY A 38 -17.49 3.66 6.26
C GLY A 38 -16.00 3.38 6.06
N THR A 39 -15.21 4.43 5.84
CA THR A 39 -13.75 4.38 5.70
C THR A 39 -13.10 5.31 6.73
N ALA A 40 -12.05 4.86 7.37
CA ALA A 40 -11.23 5.64 8.30
C ALA A 40 -9.80 5.75 7.73
N TYR A 41 -9.26 6.96 7.74
CA TYR A 41 -7.91 7.28 7.31
C TYR A 41 -7.05 7.58 8.52
N LEU A 42 -5.97 6.81 8.70
CA LEU A 42 -5.11 6.89 9.88
C LEU A 42 -3.69 7.26 9.47
N ALA A 43 -3.15 8.29 10.11
CA ALA A 43 -1.82 8.81 9.83
C ALA A 43 -0.78 8.27 10.80
N SER A 44 0.40 7.95 10.26
CA SER A 44 1.66 7.99 10.98
C SER A 44 2.23 9.42 10.92
N THR A 45 3.43 9.66 11.48
CA THR A 45 3.96 11.03 11.63
C THR A 45 4.26 11.77 10.32
N LEU A 46 4.50 11.08 9.21
CA LEU A 46 5.02 11.71 7.99
C LEU A 46 3.99 11.91 6.87
N ASP A 47 3.03 11.02 6.75
CA ASP A 47 2.08 11.02 5.64
C ASP A 47 0.69 11.49 6.10
N HIS A 48 -0.11 12.02 5.18
CA HIS A 48 -1.51 12.35 5.47
C HIS A 48 -2.26 11.14 6.03
N HIS A 49 -2.02 9.96 5.47
CA HIS A 49 -2.48 8.69 6.01
C HIS A 49 -1.55 7.55 5.54
N SER A 50 -1.36 6.57 6.40
CA SER A 50 -0.54 5.37 6.15
C SER A 50 -1.37 4.09 6.15
N VAL A 51 -2.51 4.12 6.83
CA VAL A 51 -3.47 3.01 6.92
C VAL A 51 -4.86 3.53 6.59
N VAL A 52 -5.53 2.83 5.69
CA VAL A 52 -6.95 3.06 5.38
C VAL A 52 -7.72 1.83 5.83
N LEU A 53 -8.67 2.01 6.73
CA LEU A 53 -9.57 0.95 7.21
C LEU A 53 -10.94 1.14 6.58
N LYS A 54 -11.49 0.10 5.99
CA LYS A 54 -12.80 0.11 5.36
C LYS A 54 -13.68 -0.97 5.95
N GLN A 55 -14.95 -0.64 6.22
CA GLN A 55 -15.94 -1.62 6.60
C GLN A 55 -16.12 -2.65 5.48
N GLY A 56 -16.00 -3.92 5.80
CA GLY A 56 -16.12 -5.04 4.86
C GLY A 56 -16.64 -6.30 5.55
N ALA A 57 -16.89 -7.36 4.79
CA ALA A 57 -17.41 -8.62 5.30
C ALA A 57 -16.34 -9.47 6.00
N ALA A 58 -15.07 -9.29 5.64
CA ALA A 58 -13.94 -10.08 6.16
C ALA A 58 -12.65 -9.25 6.19
N ALA A 59 -11.72 -9.65 7.05
CA ALA A 59 -10.40 -9.02 7.09
C ALA A 59 -9.59 -9.33 5.82
N ALA A 60 -9.14 -8.30 5.12
CA ALA A 60 -8.33 -8.43 3.91
C ALA A 60 -7.51 -7.16 3.65
N CYS A 61 -6.31 -7.29 3.08
CA CYS A 61 -5.61 -6.18 2.45
C CYS A 61 -6.07 -6.11 0.99
N ARG A 62 -6.74 -5.03 0.62
CA ARG A 62 -7.32 -4.89 -0.72
C ARG A 62 -6.46 -4.12 -1.68
N ARG A 63 -5.76 -3.11 -1.18
CA ARG A 63 -4.98 -2.21 -2.04
C ARG A 63 -3.70 -1.76 -1.36
N LEU A 64 -2.67 -1.54 -2.17
CA LEU A 64 -1.46 -0.83 -1.80
C LEU A 64 -1.34 0.45 -2.64
N ALA A 65 -0.97 1.54 -2.02
CA ALA A 65 -0.70 2.79 -2.71
C ALA A 65 0.79 3.12 -2.68
N PHE A 66 1.33 3.43 -3.86
CA PHE A 66 2.72 3.79 -4.05
C PHE A 66 2.87 5.18 -4.67
N GLN A 67 3.95 5.85 -4.34
CA GLN A 67 4.31 7.15 -4.88
C GLN A 67 5.46 7.04 -5.87
N ILE A 68 5.33 7.68 -7.04
CA ILE A 68 6.44 7.98 -7.95
C ILE A 68 7.07 9.33 -7.56
N ALA A 69 8.19 9.70 -8.17
CA ALA A 69 8.75 11.03 -7.92
C ALA A 69 7.78 12.12 -8.41
N PRO A 70 7.63 13.24 -7.67
CA PRO A 70 6.75 14.33 -8.10
C PRO A 70 7.10 14.94 -9.46
N THR A 71 8.36 14.78 -9.88
CA THR A 71 8.86 15.21 -11.18
C THR A 71 8.51 14.25 -12.32
N ASP A 72 8.08 13.03 -11.98
CA ASP A 72 7.72 12.02 -12.98
C ASP A 72 6.23 12.20 -13.35
N GLY A 73 5.93 12.15 -14.65
CA GLY A 73 4.57 12.29 -15.15
C GLY A 73 3.74 11.02 -14.85
N LEU A 74 2.59 11.17 -14.16
CA LEU A 74 1.68 10.05 -13.91
C LEU A 74 1.12 9.48 -15.22
N ALA A 75 0.92 10.32 -16.25
CA ALA A 75 0.50 9.89 -17.57
C ALA A 75 1.56 9.03 -18.28
N ASP A 76 2.83 9.39 -18.14
CA ASP A 76 3.93 8.63 -18.72
C ASP A 76 4.13 7.28 -18.00
N PHE A 77 3.90 7.25 -16.68
CA PHE A 77 3.87 6.01 -15.92
C PHE A 77 2.73 5.09 -16.37
N GLU A 78 1.53 5.62 -16.56
CA GLU A 78 0.38 4.87 -17.08
C GLU A 78 0.68 4.30 -18.48
N LYS A 79 1.22 5.11 -19.39
CA LYS A 79 1.64 4.67 -20.72
C LYS A 79 2.63 3.51 -20.65
N GLN A 80 3.62 3.59 -19.75
CA GLN A 80 4.60 2.52 -19.51
C GLN A 80 3.92 1.20 -19.09
N LEU A 81 2.88 1.24 -18.26
CA LEU A 81 2.11 0.06 -17.85
C LEU A 81 1.30 -0.52 -19.00
N VAL A 82 0.63 0.33 -19.77
CA VAL A 82 -0.18 -0.08 -20.94
C VAL A 82 0.69 -0.75 -22.01
N GLU A 83 1.90 -0.21 -22.27
CA GLU A 83 2.87 -0.83 -23.18
C GLU A 83 3.35 -2.22 -22.73
N GLN A 84 3.26 -2.51 -21.44
CA GLN A 84 3.51 -3.84 -20.86
C GLN A 84 2.26 -4.74 -20.83
N GLY A 85 1.15 -4.29 -21.40
CA GLY A 85 -0.13 -5.04 -21.44
C GLY A 85 -0.91 -5.00 -20.12
N ILE A 86 -0.57 -4.13 -19.19
CA ILE A 86 -1.28 -3.99 -17.92
C ILE A 86 -2.48 -3.06 -18.13
N LYS A 87 -3.68 -3.54 -17.76
CA LYS A 87 -4.89 -2.73 -17.78
C LYS A 87 -4.87 -1.73 -16.64
N THR A 88 -5.08 -0.47 -16.95
CA THR A 88 -5.09 0.64 -15.99
C THR A 88 -6.45 1.32 -15.95
N GLU A 89 -6.76 1.92 -14.84
CA GLU A 89 -7.89 2.84 -14.64
C GLU A 89 -7.37 4.13 -14.00
N ARG A 90 -7.67 5.27 -14.62
CA ARG A 90 -7.37 6.56 -14.01
C ARG A 90 -8.55 7.01 -13.14
N ARG A 91 -8.26 7.39 -11.89
CA ARG A 91 -9.26 7.80 -10.90
C ARG A 91 -8.93 9.17 -10.34
N SER A 92 -9.90 10.09 -10.42
CA SER A 92 -9.77 11.46 -9.92
C SER A 92 -10.33 11.57 -8.50
N ALA A 93 -9.61 12.28 -7.62
CA ALA A 93 -9.94 12.51 -6.22
C ALA A 93 -10.39 11.24 -5.44
N PRO A 94 -9.65 10.13 -5.57
CA PRO A 94 -10.08 8.83 -5.03
C PRO A 94 -9.87 8.70 -3.51
N SER A 95 -9.11 9.60 -2.93
CA SER A 95 -8.71 9.58 -1.51
C SER A 95 -8.42 11.00 -1.04
N PRO A 96 -8.61 11.32 0.25
CA PRO A 96 -8.15 12.58 0.82
C PRO A 96 -6.68 12.83 0.50
N SER A 97 -6.31 14.07 0.26
CA SER A 97 -4.94 14.52 -0.04
C SER A 97 -4.35 14.04 -1.38
N ILE A 98 -5.00 13.18 -2.13
CA ILE A 98 -4.50 12.65 -3.40
C ILE A 98 -5.47 12.98 -4.53
N ARG A 99 -4.99 13.73 -5.52
CA ARG A 99 -5.81 14.22 -6.61
C ARG A 99 -6.14 13.18 -7.66
N GLU A 100 -5.21 12.27 -7.91
CA GLU A 100 -5.31 11.33 -9.01
C GLU A 100 -4.53 10.04 -8.73
N PHE A 101 -5.13 8.90 -9.09
CA PHE A 101 -4.49 7.59 -9.13
C PHE A 101 -4.45 7.02 -10.55
N VAL A 102 -3.40 6.27 -10.86
CA VAL A 102 -3.41 5.19 -11.84
C VAL A 102 -3.57 3.89 -11.05
N SER A 103 -4.68 3.20 -11.28
CA SER A 103 -5.10 1.99 -10.56
C SER A 103 -5.01 0.77 -11.47
N PHE A 104 -4.52 -0.35 -10.95
CA PHE A 104 -4.42 -1.64 -11.64
C PHE A 104 -4.35 -2.78 -10.61
N GLU A 105 -4.22 -4.02 -11.05
CA GLU A 105 -4.08 -5.19 -10.17
C GLU A 105 -2.75 -5.89 -10.41
N ASP A 106 -2.17 -6.41 -9.33
CA ASP A 106 -1.01 -7.28 -9.39
C ASP A 106 -1.42 -8.75 -9.69
N PRO A 107 -0.48 -9.64 -10.01
CA PRO A 107 -0.79 -11.05 -10.27
C PRO A 107 -1.36 -11.83 -9.08
N ASN A 108 -1.30 -11.26 -7.87
CA ASN A 108 -1.89 -11.82 -6.65
C ASN A 108 -3.35 -11.39 -6.44
N GLY A 109 -3.87 -10.50 -7.33
CA GLY A 109 -5.20 -9.90 -7.21
C GLY A 109 -5.26 -8.73 -6.21
N THR A 110 -4.12 -8.19 -5.80
CA THR A 110 -4.06 -7.00 -4.94
C THR A 110 -4.18 -5.76 -5.82
N GLY A 111 -5.11 -4.86 -5.48
CA GLY A 111 -5.22 -3.57 -6.16
C GLY A 111 -3.99 -2.70 -5.86
N ILE A 112 -3.45 -2.09 -6.89
CA ILE A 112 -2.33 -1.15 -6.80
C ILE A 112 -2.80 0.22 -7.25
N ASP A 113 -2.52 1.24 -6.44
CA ASP A 113 -2.76 2.64 -6.75
C ASP A 113 -1.41 3.37 -6.81
N VAL A 114 -1.16 4.11 -7.89
CA VAL A 114 0.06 4.92 -8.03
C VAL A 114 -0.30 6.37 -8.25
N PHE A 115 0.42 7.26 -7.58
CA PHE A 115 0.24 8.71 -7.67
C PHE A 115 1.59 9.44 -7.58
N ALA A 116 1.61 10.70 -8.02
CA ALA A 116 2.82 11.54 -8.01
C ALA A 116 2.82 12.52 -6.82
N GLU A 117 1.68 13.15 -6.55
CA GLU A 117 1.55 14.23 -5.58
C GLU A 117 0.55 13.88 -4.48
N HIS A 118 0.87 14.25 -3.25
CA HIS A 118 -0.04 14.22 -2.11
C HIS A 118 0.19 15.41 -1.20
N GLU A 119 -0.84 15.79 -0.46
CA GLU A 119 -0.73 16.78 0.59
C GLU A 119 -0.21 16.10 1.87
N THR A 120 0.73 16.75 2.55
CA THR A 120 1.20 16.29 3.87
C THR A 120 0.19 16.65 4.94
N SER A 121 0.02 15.80 5.93
CA SER A 121 -0.80 16.14 7.10
C SER A 121 -0.14 17.29 7.87
N ARG A 122 -0.96 18.30 8.24
CA ARG A 122 -0.56 19.40 9.12
C ARG A 122 -1.17 19.28 10.53
N GLN A 123 -1.64 18.10 10.89
CA GLN A 123 -2.27 17.93 12.19
C GLN A 123 -1.22 17.93 13.30
N ASP A 124 -1.54 18.60 14.39
CA ASP A 124 -0.81 18.49 15.66
C ASP A 124 -1.00 17.07 16.20
N PHE A 125 -0.06 16.21 15.83
CA PHE A 125 -0.05 14.82 16.22
C PHE A 125 0.29 14.71 17.71
N GLN A 126 -0.68 14.28 18.52
CA GLN A 126 -0.45 13.96 19.93
C GLN A 126 -0.13 12.46 20.03
N PRO A 127 1.14 12.09 20.19
CA PRO A 127 1.54 10.70 20.18
C PRO A 127 1.00 9.95 21.41
N THR A 128 0.32 8.84 21.15
CA THR A 128 -0.08 7.84 22.14
C THR A 128 0.36 6.47 21.67
N GLY A 129 0.63 5.55 22.58
CA GLY A 129 1.05 4.19 22.19
C GLY A 129 2.46 4.12 21.59
N ILE A 130 2.64 3.29 20.54
CA ILE A 130 3.94 2.97 19.93
C ILE A 130 4.44 4.06 18.98
N VAL A 131 3.54 4.81 18.37
CA VAL A 131 3.83 5.95 17.46
C VAL A 131 4.73 5.56 16.28
N PRO A 132 4.27 4.75 15.33
CA PRO A 132 5.07 4.40 14.16
C PRO A 132 5.28 5.61 13.25
N GLN A 133 6.48 5.74 12.71
CA GLN A 133 6.84 6.89 11.86
C GLN A 133 6.23 6.78 10.45
N LYS A 134 6.14 5.56 9.92
CA LYS A 134 5.64 5.29 8.56
C LYS A 134 5.13 3.86 8.45
N LEU A 135 4.38 3.58 7.37
CA LEU A 135 4.17 2.20 6.92
C LEU A 135 5.49 1.65 6.37
N GLY A 136 6.09 0.67 7.06
CA GLY A 136 7.37 0.09 6.67
C GLY A 136 7.23 -0.89 5.52
N HIS A 137 6.40 -1.92 5.70
CA HIS A 137 6.18 -2.95 4.68
C HIS A 137 4.83 -3.65 4.85
N VAL A 138 4.43 -4.37 3.80
CA VAL A 138 3.27 -5.28 3.81
C VAL A 138 3.70 -6.65 3.29
N ALA A 139 3.27 -7.71 3.96
CA ALA A 139 3.61 -9.09 3.64
C ALA A 139 2.41 -9.86 3.11
N PHE A 140 2.64 -10.67 2.07
CA PHE A 140 1.62 -11.49 1.43
C PHE A 140 2.07 -12.93 1.27
N THR A 141 1.12 -13.85 1.27
CA THR A 141 1.31 -15.14 0.63
C THR A 141 0.83 -15.09 -0.81
N THR A 142 1.43 -15.89 -1.68
CA THR A 142 1.06 -15.98 -3.10
C THR A 142 1.20 -17.41 -3.62
N THR A 143 0.38 -17.76 -4.60
CA THR A 143 0.49 -19.03 -5.33
C THR A 143 1.35 -18.91 -6.59
N VAL A 144 1.71 -17.67 -6.98
CA VAL A 144 2.35 -17.34 -8.27
C VAL A 144 3.62 -16.48 -8.08
N LEU A 145 4.45 -16.87 -7.10
CA LEU A 145 5.62 -16.09 -6.67
C LEU A 145 6.51 -15.57 -7.82
N PRO A 146 6.89 -16.37 -8.84
CA PRO A 146 7.71 -15.87 -9.94
C PRO A 146 7.02 -14.75 -10.73
N LYS A 147 5.71 -14.85 -10.96
CA LYS A 147 4.95 -13.81 -11.69
C LYS A 147 4.85 -12.51 -10.90
N VAL A 148 4.67 -12.61 -9.58
CA VAL A 148 4.65 -11.43 -8.70
C VAL A 148 6.01 -10.74 -8.70
N VAL A 149 7.10 -11.49 -8.56
CA VAL A 149 8.46 -10.92 -8.59
C VAL A 149 8.73 -10.22 -9.92
N GLU A 150 8.39 -10.86 -11.03
CA GLU A 150 8.52 -10.27 -12.37
C GLU A 150 7.71 -8.98 -12.51
N PHE A 151 6.45 -8.99 -12.08
CA PHE A 151 5.57 -7.84 -12.14
C PHE A 151 6.11 -6.65 -11.33
N TYR A 152 6.43 -6.86 -10.06
CA TYR A 152 6.94 -5.78 -9.22
C TYR A 152 8.28 -5.22 -9.74
N THR A 153 9.11 -6.07 -10.32
CA THR A 153 10.38 -5.65 -10.92
C THR A 153 10.19 -4.87 -12.21
N LYS A 154 9.41 -5.41 -13.15
CA LYS A 154 9.27 -4.84 -14.50
C LYS A 154 8.28 -3.67 -14.57
N ALA A 155 7.13 -3.77 -13.89
CA ALA A 155 6.09 -2.76 -13.96
C ALA A 155 6.33 -1.60 -12.99
N LEU A 156 6.74 -1.92 -11.75
CA LEU A 156 6.87 -0.95 -10.66
C LEU A 156 8.32 -0.51 -10.39
N GLY A 157 9.30 -1.21 -10.94
CA GLY A 157 10.72 -0.91 -10.77
C GLY A 157 11.28 -1.26 -9.40
N PHE A 158 10.67 -2.23 -8.72
CA PHE A 158 11.22 -2.80 -7.50
C PHE A 158 12.52 -3.55 -7.74
N ARG A 159 13.29 -3.72 -6.69
CA ARG A 159 14.49 -4.56 -6.66
C ARG A 159 14.32 -5.63 -5.60
N VAL A 160 14.77 -6.83 -5.91
CA VAL A 160 14.91 -7.88 -4.90
C VAL A 160 16.05 -7.49 -3.97
N SER A 161 15.80 -7.52 -2.68
CA SER A 161 16.79 -7.27 -1.64
C SER A 161 17.39 -8.57 -1.15
N ASP A 162 16.55 -9.57 -0.93
CA ASP A 162 16.99 -10.85 -0.39
C ASP A 162 15.98 -11.98 -0.69
N TRP A 163 16.43 -13.21 -0.53
CA TRP A 163 15.63 -14.42 -0.58
C TRP A 163 15.89 -15.29 0.66
N MET A 164 14.83 -15.89 1.17
CA MET A 164 14.94 -16.99 2.11
C MET A 164 14.52 -18.27 1.40
N GLY A 165 15.51 -19.11 1.08
CA GLY A 165 15.29 -20.25 0.17
C GLY A 165 14.79 -19.79 -1.21
N ASP A 166 13.92 -20.58 -1.82
CA ASP A 166 13.25 -20.29 -3.10
C ASP A 166 11.78 -19.88 -2.94
N PHE A 167 11.32 -19.76 -1.70
CA PHE A 167 9.91 -19.59 -1.38
C PHE A 167 9.55 -18.23 -0.74
N PHE A 168 10.52 -17.43 -0.32
CA PHE A 168 10.27 -16.14 0.33
C PHE A 168 11.18 -15.06 -0.24
N VAL A 169 10.59 -13.99 -0.77
CA VAL A 169 11.29 -12.87 -1.37
C VAL A 169 11.01 -11.56 -0.63
N PHE A 170 12.06 -10.76 -0.47
CA PHE A 170 12.03 -9.40 0.05
C PHE A 170 12.29 -8.41 -1.08
N MET A 171 11.37 -7.47 -1.32
CA MET A 171 11.44 -6.52 -2.43
C MET A 171 11.32 -5.09 -1.94
N ARG A 172 12.11 -4.19 -2.53
CA ARG A 172 12.14 -2.77 -2.17
C ARG A 172 11.94 -1.84 -3.35
N CYS A 173 11.30 -0.70 -3.09
CA CYS A 173 11.24 0.44 -4.01
C CYS A 173 12.00 1.66 -3.50
N GLY A 174 12.41 1.68 -2.25
CA GLY A 174 13.13 2.76 -1.57
C GLY A 174 14.44 2.30 -0.91
N PRO A 175 14.94 3.06 0.08
CA PRO A 175 16.17 2.76 0.81
C PRO A 175 16.01 1.63 1.85
N ASP A 176 14.78 1.36 2.31
CA ASP A 176 14.52 0.30 3.27
C ASP A 176 14.87 -1.08 2.71
N HIS A 177 15.18 -2.04 3.58
CA HIS A 177 15.51 -3.40 3.16
C HIS A 177 14.38 -4.02 2.32
N HIS A 178 13.12 -3.83 2.72
CA HIS A 178 11.97 -4.25 1.94
C HIS A 178 10.75 -3.36 2.18
N THR A 179 9.92 -3.29 1.17
CA THR A 179 8.65 -2.55 1.16
C THR A 179 7.47 -3.50 1.01
N VAL A 180 7.67 -4.57 0.25
CA VAL A 180 6.76 -5.71 0.15
C VAL A 180 7.56 -7.00 0.24
N ASN A 181 6.93 -8.04 0.76
CA ASN A 181 7.49 -9.38 0.75
C ASN A 181 6.41 -10.42 0.44
N PHE A 182 6.82 -11.48 -0.24
CA PHE A 182 5.92 -12.53 -0.70
C PHE A 182 6.46 -13.90 -0.30
N VAL A 183 5.56 -14.71 0.26
CA VAL A 183 5.83 -16.10 0.63
C VAL A 183 5.03 -17.03 -0.29
N GLN A 184 5.67 -17.99 -0.92
CA GLN A 184 4.99 -19.03 -1.69
C GLN A 184 4.08 -19.85 -0.77
N ALA A 185 2.81 -19.94 -1.08
CA ALA A 185 1.82 -20.68 -0.31
C ALA A 185 0.74 -21.30 -1.21
N LYS A 186 -0.11 -22.13 -0.63
CA LYS A 186 -1.24 -22.74 -1.37
C LYS A 186 -2.42 -21.78 -1.59
N THR A 187 -2.50 -20.72 -0.79
CA THR A 187 -3.57 -19.70 -0.88
C THR A 187 -2.97 -18.32 -0.69
N PRO A 188 -3.39 -17.32 -1.50
CA PRO A 188 -2.94 -15.95 -1.32
C PRO A 188 -3.60 -15.33 -0.08
N ARG A 189 -2.82 -14.62 0.73
CA ARG A 189 -3.29 -13.85 1.90
C ARG A 189 -2.40 -12.65 2.15
N CYS A 190 -2.92 -11.61 2.76
CA CYS A 190 -2.11 -10.60 3.42
C CYS A 190 -1.77 -11.07 4.83
N ILE A 191 -0.48 -11.16 5.17
CA ILE A 191 -0.03 -11.63 6.49
C ILE A 191 -0.09 -10.50 7.52
N THR A 192 0.01 -9.25 7.06
CA THR A 192 -0.06 -8.04 7.90
C THR A 192 -1.47 -7.50 8.06
N SER A 193 -2.51 -8.21 7.58
CA SER A 193 -3.88 -7.77 7.82
C SER A 193 -4.22 -7.82 9.31
N PRO A 194 -5.03 -6.87 9.81
CA PRO A 194 -5.51 -6.92 11.19
C PRO A 194 -6.18 -8.27 11.44
N SER A 195 -5.67 -9.02 12.42
CA SER A 195 -6.28 -10.28 12.83
C SER A 195 -7.70 -10.02 13.34
N SER A 196 -8.63 -10.85 12.92
CA SER A 196 -10.00 -10.93 13.44
C SER A 196 -10.02 -11.21 14.94
#